data_f6b571d6865dd562384e1f1674d5f57e
#
_entry.id   f6b571d6865dd562384e1f1674d5f57e
#
_cell.length_a   1.000
_cell.length_b   1.000
_cell.length_c   1.000
_cell.angle_alpha   90.00
_cell.angle_beta   90.00
_cell.angle_gamma   90.00
#
_symmetry.space_group_name_H-M   'P 1'
#
loop_
_entity.id
_entity.type
_entity.pdbx_description
1 polymer ?
#
loop_
_entity_poly.entity_id
_entity_poly.type
_entity_poly.pdbx_seq_one_letter_code
_entity_poly.pdbx_strand_id
1 'polypeptide(L)'
;MSKEKVVRLGVTDLSFHRATGAVVANILKRMGFTVIRSFSPHKENFNHLRSGKIDMIASAWLPSSHGGYKESVEEITPTRELGLHYNPYALWGVPDYVPDSEVSAISDLLKFSVKEKMTPIIQGIGGGAGITRFSIKMMDEYKLKDAGYTFLTGTQEQCVAAFEQAVAEKRWIVVPLWHPQFLHSKYKIRELTDPKKILGGKDRAVLLARQDRLDQLFSVDEIKLLDSIKLSNEIVAELDSAVSRGNKTEDEAAETWLRKNLELLDWMSLSKSKI
;
A
#
# COMPACT_ATOMS: atom_id res chain seq x y z
N MET A 1 -31.70 -19.38 14.63
CA MET A 1 -30.44 -18.61 14.88
C MET A 1 -29.73 -18.46 13.58
N SER A 2 -29.60 -17.25 13.05
CA SER A 2 -28.81 -16.99 11.83
C SER A 2 -27.34 -17.34 12.13
N LYS A 3 -26.73 -18.14 11.27
CA LYS A 3 -25.32 -18.53 11.39
C LYS A 3 -24.48 -17.25 11.36
N GLU A 4 -23.63 -17.05 12.36
CA GLU A 4 -22.75 -15.90 12.44
C GLU A 4 -21.88 -15.82 11.15
N LYS A 5 -21.94 -14.69 10.45
CA LYS A 5 -21.17 -14.46 9.23
C LYS A 5 -19.78 -13.94 9.61
N VAL A 6 -18.78 -14.79 9.58
CA VAL A 6 -17.40 -14.44 9.92
C VAL A 6 -16.57 -14.22 8.64
N VAL A 7 -15.89 -13.07 8.56
CA VAL A 7 -14.94 -12.74 7.48
C VAL A 7 -13.54 -12.61 8.07
N ARG A 8 -12.58 -13.32 7.47
CA ARG A 8 -11.16 -13.25 7.81
C ARG A 8 -10.48 -12.33 6.82
N LEU A 9 -10.09 -11.15 7.27
CA LEU A 9 -9.50 -10.09 6.47
C LEU A 9 -7.99 -10.05 6.69
N GLY A 10 -7.22 -10.38 5.65
CA GLY A 10 -5.78 -10.19 5.64
C GLY A 10 -5.41 -8.75 5.33
N VAL A 11 -4.47 -8.21 6.07
CA VAL A 11 -3.96 -6.85 5.92
C VAL A 11 -2.44 -6.90 5.88
N THR A 12 -1.83 -6.29 4.87
CA THR A 12 -0.37 -6.17 4.84
C THR A 12 0.10 -5.28 5.99
N ASP A 13 1.16 -5.71 6.68
CA ASP A 13 1.66 -5.04 7.89
C ASP A 13 2.49 -3.79 7.56
N LEU A 14 1.79 -2.78 7.03
CA LEU A 14 2.28 -1.42 6.75
C LEU A 14 1.19 -0.43 7.13
N SER A 15 1.56 0.74 7.60
CA SER A 15 0.65 1.71 8.23
C SER A 15 -0.56 2.08 7.34
N PHE A 16 -0.33 2.41 6.08
CA PHE A 16 -1.40 2.77 5.13
C PHE A 16 -2.31 1.56 4.78
N HIS A 17 -1.76 0.34 4.72
CA HIS A 17 -2.57 -0.88 4.55
C HIS A 17 -3.41 -1.17 5.79
N ARG A 18 -2.85 -0.98 6.99
CA ARG A 18 -3.58 -1.11 8.26
C ARG A 18 -4.74 -0.12 8.33
N ALA A 19 -4.51 1.15 7.96
CA ALA A 19 -5.54 2.18 7.91
C ALA A 19 -6.65 1.84 6.89
N THR A 20 -6.29 1.44 5.67
CA THR A 20 -7.23 0.99 4.63
C THR A 20 -8.00 -0.26 5.08
N GLY A 21 -7.31 -1.23 5.68
CA GLY A 21 -7.92 -2.46 6.21
C GLY A 21 -8.92 -2.18 7.33
N ALA A 22 -8.67 -1.15 8.15
CA ALA A 22 -9.61 -0.72 9.18
C ALA A 22 -10.90 -0.13 8.58
N VAL A 23 -10.82 0.65 7.50
CA VAL A 23 -12.00 1.14 6.77
C VAL A 23 -12.85 -0.04 6.29
N VAL A 24 -12.23 -1.00 5.60
CA VAL A 24 -12.93 -2.20 5.10
C VAL A 24 -13.55 -3.00 6.25
N ALA A 25 -12.80 -3.21 7.34
CA ALA A 25 -13.29 -3.95 8.51
C ALA A 25 -14.50 -3.26 9.17
N ASN A 26 -14.46 -1.92 9.28
CA ASN A 26 -15.58 -1.17 9.84
C ASN A 26 -16.84 -1.21 8.95
N ILE A 27 -16.66 -1.17 7.63
CA ILE A 27 -17.78 -1.35 6.68
C ILE A 27 -18.37 -2.75 6.82
N LEU A 28 -17.56 -3.81 6.82
CA LEU A 28 -18.01 -5.19 7.00
C LEU A 28 -18.75 -5.40 8.33
N LYS A 29 -18.25 -4.81 9.43
CA LYS A 29 -18.95 -4.86 10.74
C LYS A 29 -20.32 -4.20 10.67
N ARG A 30 -20.46 -3.05 9.99
CA ARG A 30 -21.74 -2.36 9.79
C ARG A 30 -22.71 -3.15 8.90
N MET A 31 -22.17 -3.97 7.98
CA MET A 31 -22.96 -4.94 7.20
C MET A 31 -23.44 -6.14 8.04
N GLY A 32 -22.97 -6.28 9.27
CA GLY A 32 -23.37 -7.35 10.20
C GLY A 32 -22.42 -8.55 10.22
N PHE A 33 -21.21 -8.41 9.70
CA PHE A 33 -20.20 -9.46 9.77
C PHE A 33 -19.35 -9.34 11.05
N THR A 34 -18.95 -10.48 11.59
CA THR A 34 -17.82 -10.57 12.52
C THR A 34 -16.54 -10.58 11.70
N VAL A 35 -15.64 -9.61 11.95
CA VAL A 35 -14.41 -9.44 11.18
C VAL A 35 -13.19 -9.80 12.02
N ILE A 36 -12.42 -10.77 11.55
CA ILE A 36 -11.13 -11.17 12.12
C ILE A 36 -10.04 -10.62 11.21
N ARG A 37 -9.29 -9.60 11.67
CA ARG A 37 -8.14 -9.07 10.95
C ARG A 37 -6.88 -9.85 11.32
N SER A 38 -6.04 -10.14 10.33
CA SER A 38 -4.67 -10.64 10.53
C SER A 38 -3.68 -9.77 9.76
N PHE A 39 -2.51 -9.57 10.36
CA PHE A 39 -1.45 -8.74 9.80
C PHE A 39 -0.25 -9.61 9.44
N SER A 40 0.22 -9.50 8.23
CA SER A 40 1.34 -10.31 7.71
C SER A 40 2.11 -9.53 6.63
N PRO A 41 3.38 -9.86 6.38
CA PRO A 41 4.09 -9.36 5.20
C PRO A 41 3.38 -9.73 3.90
N HIS A 42 3.64 -9.00 2.82
CA HIS A 42 2.98 -9.15 1.53
C HIS A 42 2.85 -10.61 1.07
N LYS A 43 3.98 -11.30 0.90
CA LYS A 43 3.99 -12.68 0.39
C LYS A 43 3.19 -13.65 1.27
N GLU A 44 3.32 -13.50 2.57
CA GLU A 44 2.63 -14.35 3.54
C GLU A 44 1.11 -14.15 3.49
N ASN A 45 0.67 -12.90 3.33
CA ASN A 45 -0.75 -12.57 3.20
C ASN A 45 -1.38 -13.25 1.96
N PHE A 46 -0.70 -13.23 0.82
CA PHE A 46 -1.17 -13.94 -0.37
C PHE A 46 -1.11 -15.48 -0.21
N ASN A 47 -0.13 -16.02 0.51
CA ASN A 47 -0.11 -17.44 0.88
C ASN A 47 -1.29 -17.82 1.78
N HIS A 48 -1.68 -16.94 2.71
CA HIS A 48 -2.87 -17.13 3.54
C HIS A 48 -4.16 -17.11 2.70
N LEU A 49 -4.26 -16.22 1.70
CA LEU A 49 -5.39 -16.20 0.77
C LEU A 49 -5.43 -17.49 -0.07
N ARG A 50 -4.28 -17.92 -0.62
CA ARG A 50 -4.13 -19.14 -1.39
C ARG A 50 -4.58 -20.38 -0.61
N SER A 51 -4.19 -20.51 0.63
CA SER A 51 -4.53 -21.65 1.52
C SER A 51 -5.93 -21.56 2.14
N GLY A 52 -6.67 -20.48 1.96
CA GLY A 52 -7.98 -20.27 2.59
C GLY A 52 -7.91 -19.93 4.09
N LYS A 53 -6.75 -19.58 4.60
CA LYS A 53 -6.60 -19.08 5.99
C LYS A 53 -7.26 -17.71 6.18
N ILE A 54 -7.30 -16.90 5.12
CA ILE A 54 -8.07 -15.65 5.03
C ILE A 54 -9.02 -15.70 3.83
N ASP A 55 -10.07 -14.88 3.86
CA ASP A 55 -11.11 -14.85 2.85
C ASP A 55 -10.88 -13.74 1.81
N MET A 56 -10.24 -12.65 2.24
CA MET A 56 -9.91 -11.50 1.39
C MET A 56 -8.71 -10.71 1.91
N ILE A 57 -8.08 -9.92 1.04
CA ILE A 57 -6.96 -9.01 1.34
C ILE A 57 -7.39 -7.56 1.09
N ALA A 58 -7.18 -6.69 2.06
CA ALA A 58 -7.22 -5.24 1.90
C ALA A 58 -5.80 -4.67 2.11
N SER A 59 -5.13 -4.10 1.10
CA SER A 59 -5.49 -3.91 -0.29
C SER A 59 -4.44 -4.57 -1.19
N ALA A 60 -4.85 -5.16 -2.29
CA ALA A 60 -3.91 -5.66 -3.30
C ALA A 60 -3.65 -4.56 -4.34
N TRP A 61 -2.40 -4.36 -4.74
CA TRP A 61 -1.97 -3.40 -5.75
C TRP A 61 -1.61 -4.12 -7.05
N LEU A 62 -2.42 -3.96 -8.07
CA LEU A 62 -2.38 -4.75 -9.29
C LEU A 62 -2.26 -3.86 -10.54
N PRO A 63 -1.53 -4.28 -11.59
CA PRO A 63 -0.86 -5.57 -11.71
C PRO A 63 0.60 -5.58 -11.26
N SER A 64 1.30 -4.41 -11.15
CA SER A 64 2.76 -4.34 -11.06
C SER A 64 3.30 -4.86 -9.74
N SER A 65 2.72 -4.42 -8.62
CA SER A 65 3.25 -4.72 -7.29
C SER A 65 2.91 -6.14 -6.83
N HIS A 66 1.68 -6.60 -7.02
CA HIS A 66 1.20 -7.86 -6.46
C HIS A 66 0.66 -8.86 -7.50
N GLY A 67 0.78 -8.58 -8.81
CA GLY A 67 0.24 -9.46 -9.86
C GLY A 67 0.74 -10.89 -9.77
N GLY A 68 2.05 -11.11 -9.64
CA GLY A 68 2.61 -12.45 -9.51
C GLY A 68 2.15 -13.22 -8.26
N TYR A 69 1.82 -12.50 -7.17
CA TYR A 69 1.21 -13.13 -6.00
C TYR A 69 -0.24 -13.54 -6.27
N LYS A 70 -1.02 -12.68 -6.95
CA LYS A 70 -2.40 -12.99 -7.36
C LYS A 70 -2.43 -14.21 -8.29
N GLU A 71 -1.56 -14.24 -9.30
CA GLU A 71 -1.42 -15.39 -10.20
C GLU A 71 -1.19 -16.70 -9.44
N SER A 72 -0.29 -16.68 -8.45
CA SER A 72 -0.03 -17.85 -7.60
C SER A 72 -1.25 -18.27 -6.75
N VAL A 73 -2.12 -17.34 -6.34
CA VAL A 73 -3.39 -17.68 -5.68
C VAL A 73 -4.33 -18.35 -6.68
N GLU A 74 -4.42 -17.80 -7.90
CA GLU A 74 -5.36 -18.24 -8.95
C GLU A 74 -5.01 -19.60 -9.56
N GLU A 75 -3.78 -20.11 -9.35
CA GLU A 75 -3.44 -21.52 -9.59
C GLU A 75 -4.29 -22.49 -8.76
N ILE A 76 -4.82 -22.06 -7.61
CA ILE A 76 -5.55 -22.90 -6.66
C ILE A 76 -7.02 -22.53 -6.56
N THR A 77 -7.34 -21.23 -6.58
CA THR A 77 -8.70 -20.74 -6.38
C THR A 77 -8.93 -19.43 -7.12
N PRO A 78 -10.07 -19.29 -7.83
CA PRO A 78 -10.42 -18.04 -8.47
C PRO A 78 -10.53 -16.90 -7.43
N THR A 79 -10.11 -15.69 -7.85
CA THR A 79 -10.26 -14.48 -7.06
C THR A 79 -11.18 -13.48 -7.76
N ARG A 80 -11.71 -12.54 -6.98
CA ARG A 80 -12.46 -11.39 -7.47
C ARG A 80 -11.88 -10.11 -6.90
N GLU A 81 -11.69 -9.14 -7.78
CA GLU A 81 -11.27 -7.78 -7.45
C GLU A 81 -12.51 -6.93 -7.17
N LEU A 82 -12.53 -6.25 -6.02
CA LEU A 82 -13.63 -5.42 -5.57
C LEU A 82 -13.11 -4.11 -4.99
N GLY A 83 -13.87 -3.03 -5.11
CA GLY A 83 -13.73 -1.81 -4.33
C GLY A 83 -12.35 -1.16 -4.30
N LEU A 84 -12.21 -0.23 -3.37
CA LEU A 84 -11.05 0.61 -3.06
C LEU A 84 -10.68 1.60 -4.19
N HIS A 85 -10.45 1.17 -5.41
CA HIS A 85 -10.30 1.97 -6.64
C HIS A 85 -9.31 3.17 -6.59
N TYR A 86 -8.36 3.21 -5.64
CA TYR A 86 -7.28 4.21 -5.69
C TYR A 86 -6.10 3.70 -6.54
N ASN A 87 -5.22 4.62 -6.95
CA ASN A 87 -4.16 4.34 -7.92
C ASN A 87 -2.76 4.50 -7.30
N PRO A 88 -2.29 3.48 -6.58
CA PRO A 88 -0.96 3.53 -6.01
C PRO A 88 0.13 3.34 -7.04
N TYR A 89 1.32 3.84 -6.74
CA TYR A 89 2.51 3.60 -7.55
C TYR A 89 3.80 3.71 -6.73
N ALA A 90 4.85 3.04 -7.21
CA ALA A 90 6.17 3.08 -6.63
C ALA A 90 7.00 4.23 -7.22
N LEU A 91 7.89 4.81 -6.42
CA LEU A 91 8.79 5.87 -6.84
C LEU A 91 10.15 5.77 -6.12
N TRP A 92 11.18 6.37 -6.70
CA TRP A 92 12.36 6.82 -5.98
C TRP A 92 12.32 8.33 -5.92
N GLY A 93 12.53 8.90 -4.73
CA GLY A 93 12.48 10.33 -4.51
C GLY A 93 13.70 10.86 -3.80
N VAL A 94 13.87 12.18 -3.88
CA VAL A 94 14.86 12.95 -3.13
C VAL A 94 14.18 14.10 -2.41
N PRO A 95 14.75 14.61 -1.29
CA PRO A 95 14.25 15.84 -0.68
C PRO A 95 14.25 17.01 -1.67
N ASP A 96 13.32 17.96 -1.53
CA ASP A 96 13.16 19.10 -2.44
C ASP A 96 14.37 20.05 -2.52
N TYR A 97 15.20 20.05 -1.48
CA TYR A 97 16.45 20.84 -1.47
C TYR A 97 17.57 20.24 -2.33
N VAL A 98 17.44 19.00 -2.81
CA VAL A 98 18.37 18.43 -3.80
C VAL A 98 18.08 19.06 -5.16
N PRO A 99 19.04 19.77 -5.79
CA PRO A 99 18.77 20.53 -7.01
C PRO A 99 18.33 19.66 -8.17
N ASP A 100 17.23 20.03 -8.83
CA ASP A 100 16.73 19.33 -10.02
C ASP A 100 17.75 19.33 -11.18
N SER A 101 18.51 20.41 -11.30
CA SER A 101 19.59 20.53 -12.30
C SER A 101 20.72 19.50 -12.10
N GLU A 102 20.91 18.99 -10.87
CA GLU A 102 21.92 17.96 -10.58
C GLU A 102 21.33 16.55 -10.65
N VAL A 103 20.12 16.36 -10.05
CA VAL A 103 19.48 15.04 -9.92
C VAL A 103 18.01 15.13 -10.30
N SER A 104 17.65 14.75 -11.52
CA SER A 104 16.26 14.68 -12.01
C SER A 104 15.83 13.25 -12.36
N ALA A 105 16.79 12.39 -12.65
CA ALA A 105 16.56 11.00 -13.06
C ALA A 105 17.43 10.02 -12.25
N ILE A 106 17.02 8.76 -12.22
CA ILE A 106 17.80 7.68 -11.59
C ILE A 106 19.23 7.59 -12.20
N SER A 107 19.37 7.79 -13.50
CA SER A 107 20.67 7.81 -14.18
C SER A 107 21.62 8.90 -13.69
N ASP A 108 21.10 9.99 -13.13
CA ASP A 108 21.91 11.07 -12.61
C ASP A 108 22.72 10.69 -11.37
N LEU A 109 22.27 9.64 -10.65
CA LEU A 109 23.00 9.08 -9.52
C LEU A 109 24.40 8.55 -9.91
N LEU A 110 24.66 8.32 -11.20
CA LEU A 110 25.96 7.89 -11.72
C LEU A 110 26.95 9.04 -11.93
N LYS A 111 26.48 10.29 -11.95
CA LYS A 111 27.34 11.47 -12.11
C LYS A 111 28.32 11.57 -10.94
N PHE A 112 29.60 11.85 -11.24
CA PHE A 112 30.64 11.96 -10.21
C PHE A 112 30.28 12.99 -9.14
N SER A 113 29.87 14.19 -9.54
CA SER A 113 29.46 15.27 -8.62
C SER A 113 28.27 14.92 -7.74
N VAL A 114 27.39 14.02 -8.17
CA VAL A 114 26.25 13.53 -7.40
C VAL A 114 26.69 12.47 -6.41
N LYS A 115 27.54 11.55 -6.82
CA LYS A 115 28.05 10.47 -5.95
C LYS A 115 28.80 10.99 -4.73
N GLU A 116 29.52 12.10 -4.87
CA GLU A 116 30.25 12.72 -3.75
C GLU A 116 29.32 13.32 -2.69
N LYS A 117 28.09 13.71 -3.06
CA LYS A 117 27.11 14.37 -2.19
C LYS A 117 26.04 13.42 -1.68
N MET A 118 25.68 12.43 -2.50
CA MET A 118 24.56 11.53 -2.22
C MET A 118 24.95 10.47 -1.18
N THR A 119 24.08 10.26 -0.20
CA THR A 119 24.20 9.14 0.74
C THR A 119 24.25 7.83 -0.04
N PRO A 120 25.30 7.01 0.11
CA PRO A 120 25.48 5.80 -0.69
C PRO A 120 24.54 4.65 -0.29
N ILE A 121 23.92 4.74 0.89
CA ILE A 121 22.98 3.75 1.38
C ILE A 121 21.57 4.16 1.00
N ILE A 122 20.86 3.28 0.30
CA ILE A 122 19.46 3.41 -0.05
C ILE A 122 18.67 2.43 0.81
N GLN A 123 17.96 2.94 1.82
CA GLN A 123 17.19 2.13 2.76
C GLN A 123 15.79 1.88 2.21
N GLY A 124 15.49 0.64 1.88
CA GLY A 124 14.17 0.17 1.49
C GLY A 124 13.42 -0.53 2.62
N ILE A 125 12.35 -1.22 2.25
CA ILE A 125 11.48 -2.00 3.14
C ILE A 125 11.62 -3.50 2.88
N GLY A 126 10.74 -4.33 3.45
CA GLY A 126 10.81 -5.79 3.34
C GLY A 126 10.80 -6.33 1.92
N GLY A 127 11.54 -7.41 1.67
CA GLY A 127 11.78 -7.99 0.34
C GLY A 127 10.53 -8.45 -0.41
N GLY A 128 9.41 -8.66 0.27
CA GLY A 128 8.12 -9.02 -0.34
C GLY A 128 7.38 -7.84 -0.99
N ALA A 129 7.77 -6.58 -0.71
CA ALA A 129 7.14 -5.42 -1.28
C ALA A 129 7.52 -5.20 -2.76
N GLY A 130 6.59 -4.68 -3.56
CA GLY A 130 6.82 -4.36 -4.97
C GLY A 130 7.96 -3.38 -5.15
N ILE A 131 7.95 -2.26 -4.39
CA ILE A 131 9.02 -1.26 -4.43
C ILE A 131 10.41 -1.86 -4.15
N THR A 132 10.52 -2.81 -3.24
CA THR A 132 11.81 -3.46 -2.93
C THR A 132 12.31 -4.30 -4.09
N ARG A 133 11.42 -5.09 -4.72
CA ARG A 133 11.79 -5.88 -5.92
C ARG A 133 12.19 -4.99 -7.08
N PHE A 134 11.46 -3.90 -7.33
CA PHE A 134 11.80 -2.91 -8.34
C PHE A 134 13.15 -2.24 -8.03
N SER A 135 13.37 -1.87 -6.77
CA SER A 135 14.63 -1.24 -6.34
C SER A 135 15.84 -2.16 -6.52
N ILE A 136 15.72 -3.44 -6.18
CA ILE A 136 16.79 -4.42 -6.41
C ILE A 136 17.12 -4.51 -7.91
N LYS A 137 16.09 -4.59 -8.76
CA LYS A 137 16.28 -4.59 -10.21
C LYS A 137 16.91 -3.29 -10.72
N MET A 138 16.53 -2.14 -10.16
CA MET A 138 17.13 -0.84 -10.50
C MET A 138 18.60 -0.77 -10.14
N MET A 139 19.01 -1.32 -8.98
CA MET A 139 20.42 -1.39 -8.57
C MET A 139 21.28 -2.12 -9.61
N ASP A 140 20.75 -3.18 -10.22
CA ASP A 140 21.44 -3.98 -11.22
C ASP A 140 21.39 -3.30 -12.60
N GLU A 141 20.21 -2.90 -13.06
CA GLU A 141 20.00 -2.36 -14.41
C GLU A 141 20.65 -0.98 -14.63
N TYR A 142 20.69 -0.15 -13.59
CA TYR A 142 21.39 1.13 -13.62
C TYR A 142 22.86 1.02 -13.17
N LYS A 143 23.32 -0.19 -12.81
CA LYS A 143 24.70 -0.42 -12.30
C LYS A 143 25.05 0.46 -11.11
N LEU A 144 24.10 0.70 -10.24
CA LEU A 144 24.28 1.58 -9.08
C LEU A 144 25.24 0.98 -8.05
N LYS A 145 25.32 -0.36 -7.96
CA LYS A 145 26.31 -1.06 -7.12
C LYS A 145 27.75 -0.72 -7.56
N ASP A 146 28.02 -0.73 -8.85
CA ASP A 146 29.33 -0.40 -9.42
C ASP A 146 29.67 1.07 -9.17
N ALA A 147 28.67 1.92 -9.00
CA ALA A 147 28.82 3.33 -8.66
C ALA A 147 29.00 3.59 -7.15
N GLY A 148 28.97 2.54 -6.31
CA GLY A 148 29.19 2.62 -4.88
C GLY A 148 27.93 2.68 -4.03
N TYR A 149 26.73 2.56 -4.61
CA TYR A 149 25.48 2.52 -3.84
C TYR A 149 25.20 1.13 -3.30
N THR A 150 24.61 1.09 -2.11
CA THR A 150 24.13 -0.15 -1.45
C THR A 150 22.65 -0.03 -1.14
N PHE A 151 21.86 -1.01 -1.56
CA PHE A 151 20.45 -1.11 -1.21
C PHE A 151 20.27 -2.05 -0.01
N LEU A 152 19.61 -1.57 1.03
CA LEU A 152 19.29 -2.35 2.23
C LEU A 152 17.78 -2.60 2.30
N THR A 153 17.42 -3.85 2.58
CA THR A 153 16.05 -4.18 2.99
C THR A 153 15.87 -3.90 4.48
N GLY A 154 14.63 -3.65 4.91
CA GLY A 154 14.36 -3.36 6.32
C GLY A 154 12.88 -3.24 6.60
N THR A 155 12.53 -2.47 7.63
CA THR A 155 11.14 -2.13 7.97
C THR A 155 10.75 -0.78 7.39
N GLN A 156 9.44 -0.48 7.39
CA GLN A 156 8.94 0.85 7.02
C GLN A 156 9.55 1.93 7.92
N GLU A 157 9.65 1.66 9.22
CA GLU A 157 10.20 2.58 10.22
C GLU A 157 11.67 2.90 9.93
N GLN A 158 12.46 1.91 9.53
CA GLN A 158 13.87 2.10 9.15
C GLN A 158 13.99 2.97 7.89
N CYS A 159 13.16 2.72 6.87
CA CYS A 159 13.12 3.53 5.65
C CYS A 159 12.76 4.99 5.97
N VAL A 160 11.72 5.19 6.76
CA VAL A 160 11.26 6.52 7.20
C VAL A 160 12.33 7.23 8.03
N ALA A 161 12.92 6.54 9.01
CA ALA A 161 13.95 7.11 9.88
C ALA A 161 15.19 7.56 9.10
N ALA A 162 15.64 6.75 8.13
CA ALA A 162 16.77 7.09 7.28
C ALA A 162 16.52 8.37 6.48
N PHE A 163 15.32 8.52 5.92
CA PHE A 163 14.93 9.73 5.21
C PHE A 163 14.82 10.94 6.14
N GLU A 164 14.12 10.83 7.26
CA GLU A 164 13.91 11.93 8.21
C GLU A 164 15.23 12.41 8.84
N GLN A 165 16.13 11.48 9.15
CA GLN A 165 17.46 11.84 9.64
C GLN A 165 18.27 12.62 8.59
N ALA A 166 18.27 12.15 7.34
CA ALA A 166 18.98 12.82 6.26
C ALA A 166 18.42 14.23 6.00
N VAL A 167 17.08 14.40 6.07
CA VAL A 167 16.44 15.71 5.94
C VAL A 167 16.83 16.65 7.09
N ALA A 168 16.85 16.15 8.33
CA ALA A 168 17.26 16.96 9.49
C ALA A 168 18.72 17.44 9.38
N GLU A 169 19.59 16.62 8.83
CA GLU A 169 21.02 16.90 8.61
C GLU A 169 21.31 17.59 7.27
N LYS A 170 20.29 17.85 6.44
CA LYS A 170 20.41 18.40 5.08
C LYS A 170 21.32 17.57 4.16
N ARG A 171 21.42 16.27 4.41
CA ARG A 171 22.16 15.35 3.53
C ARG A 171 21.31 14.98 2.30
N TRP A 172 21.97 14.77 1.19
CA TRP A 172 21.34 14.22 0.01
C TRP A 172 21.05 12.72 0.21
N ILE A 173 19.84 12.32 -0.06
CA ILE A 173 19.40 10.93 0.08
C ILE A 173 18.40 10.58 -1.02
N VAL A 174 18.49 9.35 -1.51
CA VAL A 174 17.43 8.73 -2.31
C VAL A 174 16.58 7.88 -1.38
N VAL A 175 15.27 8.01 -1.47
CA VAL A 175 14.32 7.20 -0.73
C VAL A 175 13.41 6.42 -1.69
N PRO A 176 13.37 5.08 -1.60
CA PRO A 176 12.37 4.27 -2.29
C PRO A 176 11.05 4.36 -1.55
N LEU A 177 10.05 4.94 -2.19
CA LEU A 177 8.74 5.20 -1.60
C LEU A 177 7.61 4.76 -2.55
N TRP A 178 6.42 5.10 -2.14
CA TRP A 178 5.19 4.85 -2.88
C TRP A 178 4.15 5.92 -2.57
N HIS A 179 3.19 6.08 -3.47
CA HIS A 179 1.94 6.77 -3.17
C HIS A 179 0.81 5.73 -3.04
N PRO A 180 -0.10 5.89 -2.06
CA PRO A 180 -0.11 6.87 -0.97
C PRO A 180 0.81 6.49 0.20
N GLN A 181 1.40 7.49 0.86
CA GLN A 181 2.24 7.30 2.05
C GLN A 181 2.34 8.64 2.83
N PHE A 182 2.33 8.57 4.16
CA PHE A 182 2.22 9.75 5.03
C PHE A 182 3.39 10.75 4.93
N LEU A 183 4.60 10.34 4.50
CA LEU A 183 5.74 11.26 4.35
C LEU A 183 5.45 12.39 3.35
N HIS A 184 4.64 12.12 2.32
CA HIS A 184 4.27 13.13 1.32
C HIS A 184 3.41 14.25 1.89
N SER A 185 2.73 14.05 3.03
CA SER A 185 2.00 15.10 3.73
C SER A 185 2.90 16.04 4.54
N LYS A 186 4.09 15.56 4.91
CA LYS A 186 5.03 16.31 5.77
C LYS A 186 6.20 16.91 5.00
N TYR A 187 6.67 16.21 3.96
CA TYR A 187 7.86 16.56 3.20
C TYR A 187 7.54 16.72 1.72
N LYS A 188 8.15 17.72 1.11
CA LYS A 188 8.20 17.81 -0.35
C LYS A 188 9.26 16.84 -0.84
N ILE A 189 8.81 15.74 -1.42
CA ILE A 189 9.67 14.70 -1.99
C ILE A 189 9.53 14.80 -3.50
N ARG A 190 10.65 15.06 -4.18
CA ARG A 190 10.69 15.15 -5.63
C ARG A 190 11.01 13.78 -6.20
N GLU A 191 10.14 13.31 -7.09
CA GLU A 191 10.27 12.03 -7.75
C GLU A 191 11.38 12.06 -8.79
N LEU A 192 12.20 11.03 -8.84
CA LEU A 192 13.18 10.84 -9.90
C LEU A 192 12.54 10.11 -11.09
N THR A 193 12.80 10.60 -12.29
CA THR A 193 12.36 9.89 -13.48
C THR A 193 13.11 8.57 -13.65
N ASP A 194 12.39 7.55 -14.10
CA ASP A 194 12.94 6.22 -14.43
C ASP A 194 12.86 5.97 -15.93
N PRO A 195 13.87 6.35 -16.71
CA PRO A 195 13.88 6.16 -18.16
C PRO A 195 13.77 4.69 -18.60
N LYS A 196 14.19 3.76 -17.76
CA LYS A 196 14.11 2.31 -18.04
C LYS A 196 12.77 1.69 -17.62
N LYS A 197 11.87 2.46 -16.98
CA LYS A 197 10.53 2.03 -16.56
C LYS A 197 10.53 0.78 -15.66
N ILE A 198 11.51 0.67 -14.77
CA ILE A 198 11.67 -0.49 -13.87
C ILE A 198 10.72 -0.40 -12.68
N LEU A 199 10.37 0.81 -12.23
CA LEU A 199 9.45 1.05 -11.11
C LEU A 199 8.01 0.57 -11.38
N GLY A 200 7.74 0.05 -12.56
CA GLY A 200 6.40 -0.33 -12.98
C GLY A 200 5.55 0.89 -13.35
N GLY A 201 4.25 0.74 -13.30
CA GLY A 201 3.28 1.79 -13.59
C GLY A 201 2.38 2.08 -12.39
N LYS A 202 1.32 2.83 -12.63
CA LYS A 202 0.24 2.99 -11.66
C LYS A 202 -0.51 1.67 -11.53
N ASP A 203 -0.62 1.19 -10.30
CA ASP A 203 -1.45 0.04 -9.96
C ASP A 203 -2.91 0.45 -9.69
N ARG A 204 -3.80 -0.52 -9.63
CA ARG A 204 -5.13 -0.39 -9.02
C ARG A 204 -5.06 -1.04 -7.64
N ALA A 205 -5.49 -0.33 -6.63
CA ALA A 205 -5.71 -0.92 -5.32
C ALA A 205 -7.13 -1.50 -5.26
N VAL A 206 -7.21 -2.77 -4.86
CA VAL A 206 -8.47 -3.51 -4.80
C VAL A 206 -8.57 -4.32 -3.50
N LEU A 207 -9.79 -4.57 -3.08
CA LEU A 207 -10.10 -5.64 -2.15
C LEU A 207 -10.08 -6.95 -2.96
N LEU A 208 -9.12 -7.82 -2.70
CA LEU A 208 -8.96 -9.08 -3.40
C LEU A 208 -9.57 -10.22 -2.57
N ALA A 209 -10.62 -10.82 -3.06
CA ALA A 209 -11.36 -11.86 -2.33
C ALA A 209 -11.33 -13.19 -3.07
N ARG A 210 -11.37 -14.29 -2.31
CA ARG A 210 -11.63 -15.63 -2.86
C ARG A 210 -13.07 -15.71 -3.36
N GLN A 211 -13.27 -16.19 -4.59
CA GLN A 211 -14.61 -16.29 -5.17
C GLN A 211 -15.51 -17.25 -4.38
N ASP A 212 -14.99 -18.41 -3.97
CA ASP A 212 -15.72 -19.41 -3.19
C ASP A 212 -16.24 -18.86 -1.85
N ARG A 213 -15.50 -17.93 -1.23
CA ARG A 213 -15.90 -17.29 0.03
C ARG A 213 -16.92 -16.17 -0.19
N LEU A 214 -16.80 -15.44 -1.29
CA LEU A 214 -17.83 -14.46 -1.66
C LEU A 214 -19.19 -15.14 -1.87
N ASP A 215 -19.22 -16.24 -2.63
CA ASP A 215 -20.45 -16.97 -2.92
C ASP A 215 -21.11 -17.58 -1.67
N GLN A 216 -20.29 -17.94 -0.65
CA GLN A 216 -20.78 -18.53 0.59
C GLN A 216 -21.28 -17.49 1.62
N LEU A 217 -20.65 -16.33 1.69
CA LEU A 217 -20.83 -15.37 2.79
C LEU A 217 -21.67 -14.17 2.42
N PHE A 218 -21.64 -13.74 1.14
CA PHE A 218 -22.18 -12.45 0.72
C PHE A 218 -23.35 -12.62 -0.25
N SER A 219 -24.36 -11.78 -0.09
CA SER A 219 -25.39 -11.57 -1.09
C SER A 219 -24.84 -10.72 -2.26
N VAL A 220 -25.55 -10.73 -3.38
CA VAL A 220 -25.20 -9.91 -4.55
C VAL A 220 -25.12 -8.42 -4.20
N ASP A 221 -26.03 -7.93 -3.35
CA ASP A 221 -26.05 -6.52 -2.97
C ASP A 221 -24.92 -6.16 -1.99
N GLU A 222 -24.55 -7.08 -1.08
CA GLU A 222 -23.36 -6.92 -0.23
C GLU A 222 -22.07 -6.87 -1.06
N ILE A 223 -21.97 -7.69 -2.12
CA ILE A 223 -20.82 -7.66 -3.04
C ILE A 223 -20.78 -6.32 -3.81
N LYS A 224 -21.92 -5.85 -4.32
CA LYS A 224 -21.99 -4.53 -4.99
C LYS A 224 -21.58 -3.39 -4.06
N LEU A 225 -21.95 -3.47 -2.78
CA LEU A 225 -21.53 -2.48 -1.79
C LEU A 225 -20.01 -2.48 -1.62
N LEU A 226 -19.39 -3.65 -1.44
CA LEU A 226 -17.93 -3.75 -1.35
C LEU A 226 -17.25 -3.20 -2.61
N ASP A 227 -17.79 -3.49 -3.79
CA ASP A 227 -17.28 -3.00 -5.06
C ASP A 227 -17.43 -1.47 -5.23
N SER A 228 -18.42 -0.87 -4.60
CA SER A 228 -18.68 0.58 -4.63
C SER A 228 -17.78 1.41 -3.72
N ILE A 229 -17.01 0.78 -2.81
CA ILE A 229 -16.09 1.50 -1.91
C ILE A 229 -15.05 2.22 -2.75
N LYS A 230 -15.01 3.55 -2.69
CA LYS A 230 -14.03 4.38 -3.41
C LYS A 230 -13.18 5.15 -2.41
N LEU A 231 -11.88 4.97 -2.54
CA LEU A 231 -10.86 5.77 -1.87
C LEU A 231 -10.08 6.55 -2.95
N SER A 232 -9.22 7.45 -2.50
CA SER A 232 -8.21 8.09 -3.34
C SER A 232 -6.86 8.00 -2.67
N ASN A 233 -5.78 8.30 -3.40
CA ASN A 233 -4.45 8.37 -2.80
C ASN A 233 -4.39 9.38 -1.65
N GLU A 234 -5.11 10.50 -1.78
CA GLU A 234 -5.19 11.56 -0.77
C GLU A 234 -5.90 11.06 0.49
N ILE A 235 -7.04 10.36 0.34
CA ILE A 235 -7.78 9.78 1.47
C ILE A 235 -6.90 8.77 2.21
N VAL A 236 -6.22 7.87 1.49
CA VAL A 236 -5.37 6.86 2.12
C VAL A 236 -4.16 7.51 2.79
N ALA A 237 -3.55 8.54 2.19
CA ALA A 237 -2.46 9.29 2.81
C ALA A 237 -2.92 10.06 4.08
N GLU A 238 -4.14 10.61 4.09
CA GLU A 238 -4.74 11.26 5.27
C GLU A 238 -4.96 10.24 6.41
N LEU A 239 -5.53 9.07 6.09
CA LEU A 239 -5.72 7.97 7.03
C LEU A 239 -4.39 7.48 7.60
N ASP A 240 -3.39 7.27 6.74
CA ASP A 240 -2.04 6.87 7.12
C ASP A 240 -1.37 7.90 8.03
N SER A 241 -1.51 9.18 7.71
CA SER A 241 -0.99 10.28 8.55
C SER A 241 -1.67 10.34 9.92
N ALA A 242 -2.99 10.11 9.98
CA ALA A 242 -3.74 10.09 11.24
C ALA A 242 -3.26 8.97 12.18
N VAL A 243 -2.87 7.83 11.64
CA VAL A 243 -2.33 6.69 12.40
C VAL A 243 -0.85 6.92 12.73
N SER A 244 -0.04 7.24 11.73
CA SER A 244 1.42 7.31 11.89
C SER A 244 1.91 8.55 12.65
N ARG A 245 1.13 9.63 12.66
CA ARG A 245 1.52 10.93 13.24
C ARG A 245 0.47 11.54 14.17
N GLY A 246 -0.79 11.14 14.02
CA GLY A 246 -1.93 11.74 14.75
C GLY A 246 -2.30 11.02 16.04
N ASN A 247 -1.52 10.04 16.49
CA ASN A 247 -1.78 9.22 17.68
C ASN A 247 -3.17 8.55 17.69
N LYS A 248 -3.76 8.30 16.52
CA LYS A 248 -5.01 7.55 16.39
C LYS A 248 -4.71 6.08 16.12
N THR A 249 -5.57 5.22 16.65
CA THR A 249 -5.62 3.83 16.19
C THR A 249 -6.19 3.78 14.77
N GLU A 250 -5.92 2.71 14.04
CA GLU A 250 -6.44 2.49 12.69
C GLU A 250 -7.99 2.55 12.68
N ASP A 251 -8.63 1.96 13.71
CA ASP A 251 -10.10 1.96 13.83
C ASP A 251 -10.66 3.36 14.11
N GLU A 252 -10.00 4.20 14.93
CA GLU A 252 -10.39 5.59 15.17
C GLU A 252 -10.24 6.46 13.92
N ALA A 253 -9.17 6.28 13.15
CA ALA A 253 -8.97 6.96 11.88
C ALA A 253 -10.06 6.59 10.88
N ALA A 254 -10.31 5.30 10.73
CA ALA A 254 -11.34 4.75 9.84
C ALA A 254 -12.75 5.24 10.23
N GLU A 255 -13.11 5.20 11.52
CA GLU A 255 -14.40 5.65 12.02
C GLU A 255 -14.59 7.17 11.82
N THR A 256 -13.52 7.96 12.04
CA THR A 256 -13.55 9.41 11.80
C THR A 256 -13.81 9.70 10.32
N TRP A 257 -13.18 8.97 9.42
CA TRP A 257 -13.38 9.11 7.98
C TRP A 257 -14.80 8.68 7.55
N LEU A 258 -15.28 7.55 8.04
CA LEU A 258 -16.62 7.03 7.72
C LEU A 258 -17.72 8.01 8.18
N ARG A 259 -17.57 8.65 9.33
CA ARG A 259 -18.52 9.67 9.81
C ARG A 259 -18.59 10.91 8.93
N LYS A 260 -17.49 11.28 8.27
CA LYS A 260 -17.45 12.39 7.30
C LYS A 260 -18.03 12.02 5.94
N ASN A 261 -18.16 10.71 5.65
CA ASN A 261 -18.65 10.18 4.38
C ASN A 261 -19.97 9.41 4.59
N LEU A 262 -20.94 10.09 5.20
CA LEU A 262 -22.25 9.53 5.62
C LEU A 262 -23.05 8.92 4.46
N GLU A 263 -22.87 9.40 3.22
CA GLU A 263 -23.54 8.84 2.03
C GLU A 263 -23.27 7.34 1.85
N LEU A 264 -22.06 6.90 2.18
CA LEU A 264 -21.72 5.47 2.25
C LEU A 264 -22.51 4.74 3.33
N LEU A 265 -22.79 5.41 4.46
CA LEU A 265 -23.53 4.87 5.60
C LEU A 265 -25.04 4.84 5.35
N ASP A 266 -25.60 5.86 4.70
CA ASP A 266 -27.01 5.95 4.38
C ASP A 266 -27.42 4.86 3.38
N TRP A 267 -26.58 4.55 2.42
CA TRP A 267 -26.82 3.44 1.50
C TRP A 267 -26.88 2.09 2.23
N MET A 268 -26.05 1.88 3.25
CA MET A 268 -26.09 0.67 4.10
C MET A 268 -27.35 0.57 4.97
N SER A 269 -27.94 1.71 5.37
CA SER A 269 -29.21 1.74 6.12
C SER A 269 -30.41 1.42 5.22
N LEU A 270 -30.41 1.92 4.01
CA LEU A 270 -31.46 1.66 3.01
C LEU A 270 -31.53 0.20 2.54
N SER A 271 -30.39 -0.51 2.56
CA SER A 271 -30.36 -1.94 2.23
C SER A 271 -30.94 -2.82 3.35
N LYS A 272 -30.91 -2.37 4.62
CA LYS A 272 -31.51 -3.08 5.76
C LYS A 272 -33.02 -2.89 5.91
N SER A 273 -33.60 -1.83 5.34
CA SER A 273 -35.04 -1.57 5.39
C SER A 273 -35.86 -2.28 4.31
N LYS A 274 -35.23 -3.06 3.46
CA LYS A 274 -35.86 -3.85 2.37
C LYS A 274 -35.87 -5.37 2.65
N ILE A 275 -35.58 -5.81 3.88
CA ILE A 275 -35.72 -7.19 4.35
C ILE A 275 -36.88 -7.19 5.45
#